data_63d2bf937bad53760ea94c5582a905fe
#
_entry.id   63d2bf937bad53760ea94c5582a905fe
#
_cell.length_a   1.000
_cell.length_b   1.000
_cell.length_c   1.000
_cell.angle_alpha   90.00
_cell.angle_beta   90.00
_cell.angle_gamma   90.00
#
_symmetry.space_group_name_H-M   'P 1'
#
loop_
_entity.id
_entity.type
_entity.pdbx_description
1 polymer ?
#
loop_
_entity_poly.entity_id
_entity_poly.type
_entity_poly.pdbx_seq_one_letter_code
_entity_poly.pdbx_strand_id
1 'polypeptide(L)'
;MLFRSPIPEGFKDVEDFVFMDNDWQDILWGNSWSTQHDLSVSGGTERNLFRLSLGYMYDNSTLKWGNNNNQRYNMRLNNQFKLSDNVMLTSSIGYNRQDQVSPSMIGKVLSQSSPQPGLPASTIDGRPYGWGTWRALNWWAEEGGDNKLKVSAINISESLNWKIYSDLDMVVNVGYNTSTATREKRSEEHTSELQSR
;
A
#
# COMPACT_ATOMS: atom_id res chain seq x y z
N MET A 1 16.11 34.54 33.36
CA MET A 1 15.19 33.58 34.01
C MET A 1 15.31 32.28 33.24
N LEU A 2 16.13 31.34 33.70
CA LEU A 2 16.32 30.06 33.07
C LEU A 2 15.04 29.26 33.23
N PHE A 3 14.40 28.89 32.16
CA PHE A 3 13.28 27.94 32.14
C PHE A 3 13.77 26.59 32.69
N ARG A 4 13.51 26.35 33.97
CA ARG A 4 13.61 25.01 34.55
C ARG A 4 12.34 24.21 34.17
N SER A 5 12.16 23.92 32.91
CA SER A 5 11.27 22.84 32.55
C SER A 5 11.91 21.53 33.02
N PRO A 6 11.16 20.62 33.64
CA PRO A 6 11.70 19.29 33.94
C PRO A 6 12.23 18.67 32.64
N ILE A 7 13.41 18.03 32.74
CA ILE A 7 14.00 17.30 31.61
C ILE A 7 12.96 16.27 31.17
N PRO A 8 12.56 16.24 29.89
CA PRO A 8 11.62 15.25 29.42
C PRO A 8 12.15 13.84 29.67
N GLU A 9 11.24 12.91 29.99
CA GLU A 9 11.59 11.52 30.20
C GLU A 9 12.30 10.98 28.96
N GLY A 10 13.44 10.30 29.15
CA GLY A 10 14.24 9.76 28.07
C GLY A 10 15.46 10.59 27.67
N PHE A 11 15.71 11.76 28.28
CA PHE A 11 16.93 12.55 28.10
C PHE A 11 17.79 12.53 29.35
N LYS A 12 19.12 12.55 29.17
CA LYS A 12 20.07 12.50 30.28
C LYS A 12 20.20 13.84 30.99
N ASP A 13 20.18 14.92 30.21
CA ASP A 13 20.26 16.29 30.72
C ASP A 13 19.60 17.30 29.78
N VAL A 14 19.62 18.59 30.17
CA VAL A 14 19.00 19.68 29.39
C VAL A 14 19.78 19.96 28.11
N GLU A 15 21.08 19.68 28.05
CA GLU A 15 21.91 19.94 26.88
C GLU A 15 21.56 18.99 25.76
N ASP A 16 21.29 17.70 26.04
CA ASP A 16 20.84 16.72 25.08
C ASP A 16 19.50 17.11 24.44
N PHE A 17 18.69 17.90 25.15
CA PHE A 17 17.39 18.34 24.64
C PHE A 17 17.44 19.66 23.85
N VAL A 18 18.28 20.61 24.28
CA VAL A 18 18.25 22.00 23.79
C VAL A 18 19.14 22.22 22.56
N PHE A 19 20.21 21.44 22.40
CA PHE A 19 21.21 21.62 21.36
C PHE A 19 21.20 20.53 20.31
N MET A 20 20.05 19.88 20.11
CA MET A 20 19.92 18.94 19.01
C MET A 20 19.98 19.66 17.65
N ASP A 21 20.70 19.06 16.71
CA ASP A 21 20.73 19.45 15.31
C ASP A 21 20.34 18.24 14.45
N ASN A 22 19.02 18.03 14.36
CA ASN A 22 18.47 16.88 13.65
C ASN A 22 18.27 17.18 12.17
N ASP A 23 18.84 16.36 11.32
CA ASP A 23 18.45 16.28 9.91
C ASP A 23 17.17 15.44 9.77
N TRP A 24 16.03 16.11 9.66
CA TRP A 24 14.74 15.47 9.53
C TRP A 24 14.56 14.71 8.23
N GLN A 25 15.32 15.06 7.18
CA GLN A 25 15.30 14.30 5.94
C GLN A 25 15.90 12.91 6.16
N ASP A 26 17.06 12.85 6.79
CA ASP A 26 17.70 11.59 7.11
C ASP A 26 16.94 10.78 8.14
N ILE A 27 16.25 11.43 9.08
CA ILE A 27 15.46 10.75 10.11
C ILE A 27 14.21 10.10 9.52
N LEU A 28 13.50 10.82 8.64
CA LEU A 28 12.22 10.37 8.12
C LEU A 28 12.36 9.47 6.90
N TRP A 29 13.32 9.75 6.01
CA TRP A 29 13.38 9.13 4.71
C TRP A 29 14.60 8.22 4.55
N GLY A 30 14.45 7.17 3.82
CA GLY A 30 15.48 6.20 3.53
C GLY A 30 15.30 5.56 2.17
N ASN A 31 16.05 4.50 1.94
CA ASN A 31 15.92 3.72 0.73
C ASN A 31 14.66 2.85 0.79
N SER A 32 13.97 2.77 -0.33
CA SER A 32 12.90 1.79 -0.52
C SER A 32 13.41 0.63 -1.38
N TRP A 33 12.75 -0.49 -1.27
CA TRP A 33 12.98 -1.63 -2.13
C TRP A 33 11.64 -2.19 -2.61
N SER A 34 11.62 -2.72 -3.81
CA SER A 34 10.49 -3.44 -4.34
C SER A 34 10.92 -4.77 -4.92
N THR A 35 10.00 -5.72 -4.91
CA THR A 35 10.20 -7.02 -5.56
C THR A 35 8.97 -7.37 -6.37
N GLN A 36 9.19 -7.96 -7.54
CA GLN A 36 8.14 -8.42 -8.42
C GLN A 36 8.45 -9.83 -8.90
N HIS A 37 7.44 -10.67 -8.87
CA HIS A 37 7.52 -12.05 -9.32
C HIS A 37 6.36 -12.34 -10.26
N ASP A 38 6.66 -12.78 -11.47
CA ASP A 38 5.68 -13.13 -12.47
C ASP A 38 5.91 -14.58 -12.92
N LEU A 39 4.83 -15.36 -12.93
CA LEU A 39 4.82 -16.72 -13.43
C LEU A 39 3.74 -16.85 -14.47
N SER A 40 4.05 -17.45 -15.61
CA SER A 40 3.04 -17.80 -16.61
C SER A 40 3.24 -19.19 -17.15
N VAL A 41 2.12 -19.88 -17.31
CA VAL A 41 2.06 -21.21 -17.92
C VAL A 41 1.05 -21.14 -19.07
N SER A 42 1.43 -21.64 -20.22
CA SER A 42 0.56 -21.73 -21.38
C SER A 42 0.68 -23.10 -22.02
N GLY A 43 -0.40 -23.56 -22.58
CA GLY A 43 -0.47 -24.86 -23.26
C GLY A 43 -1.77 -25.01 -24.00
N GLY A 44 -1.97 -26.17 -24.59
CA GLY A 44 -3.22 -26.49 -25.24
C GLY A 44 -3.10 -27.46 -26.38
N THR A 45 -4.15 -27.55 -27.14
CA THR A 45 -4.32 -28.35 -28.34
C THR A 45 -4.75 -27.45 -29.49
N GLU A 46 -4.94 -27.99 -30.68
CA GLU A 46 -5.47 -27.24 -31.83
C GLU A 46 -6.86 -26.63 -31.59
N ARG A 47 -7.61 -27.16 -30.59
CA ARG A 47 -8.97 -26.72 -30.27
C ARG A 47 -9.07 -25.90 -28.97
N ASN A 48 -8.07 -26.00 -28.12
CA ASN A 48 -8.08 -25.30 -26.84
C ASN A 48 -6.69 -24.79 -26.50
N LEU A 49 -6.56 -23.48 -26.39
CA LEU A 49 -5.33 -22.81 -25.96
C LEU A 49 -5.61 -22.08 -24.66
N PHE A 50 -4.74 -22.23 -23.65
CA PHE A 50 -4.86 -21.53 -22.40
C PHE A 50 -3.56 -20.86 -21.99
N ARG A 51 -3.68 -19.79 -21.23
CA ARG A 51 -2.58 -19.13 -20.54
C ARG A 51 -3.02 -18.69 -19.15
N LEU A 52 -2.37 -19.22 -18.14
CA LEU A 52 -2.49 -18.77 -16.75
C LEU A 52 -1.29 -17.89 -16.42
N SER A 53 -1.54 -16.70 -15.88
CA SER A 53 -0.49 -15.79 -15.40
C SER A 53 -0.77 -15.44 -13.95
N LEU A 54 0.27 -15.46 -13.12
CA LEU A 54 0.26 -15.10 -11.71
C LEU A 54 1.33 -14.04 -11.51
N GLY A 55 1.00 -12.97 -10.81
CA GLY A 55 1.93 -11.90 -10.46
C GLY A 55 1.82 -11.54 -8.98
N TYR A 56 2.95 -11.29 -8.37
CA TYR A 56 3.07 -10.76 -7.03
C TYR A 56 4.05 -9.60 -7.03
N MET A 57 3.68 -8.50 -6.38
CA MET A 57 4.54 -7.34 -6.22
C MET A 57 4.47 -6.88 -4.77
N TYR A 58 5.61 -6.55 -4.21
CA TYR A 58 5.75 -5.92 -2.91
C TYR A 58 6.59 -4.66 -3.05
N ASP A 59 6.04 -3.54 -2.60
CA ASP A 59 6.73 -2.25 -2.52
C ASP A 59 6.83 -1.84 -1.05
N ASN A 60 8.04 -1.56 -0.61
CA ASN A 60 8.27 -0.87 0.66
C ASN A 60 8.34 0.65 0.41
N SER A 61 8.07 1.43 1.44
CA SER A 61 8.15 2.89 1.36
C SER A 61 9.55 3.41 1.65
N THR A 62 9.81 4.64 1.20
CA THR A 62 10.98 5.42 1.63
C THR A 62 10.84 5.97 3.05
N LEU A 63 9.62 6.09 3.60
CA LEU A 63 9.41 6.50 4.98
C LEU A 63 9.90 5.40 5.94
N LYS A 64 10.86 5.74 6.81
CA LYS A 64 11.52 4.79 7.73
C LYS A 64 10.63 4.36 8.90
N TRP A 65 9.59 5.13 9.21
CA TRP A 65 8.77 4.97 10.40
C TRP A 65 7.36 4.53 10.07
N GLY A 66 6.80 3.68 10.93
CA GLY A 66 5.47 3.13 10.77
C GLY A 66 5.36 2.06 9.68
N ASN A 67 4.19 1.47 9.60
CA ASN A 67 3.89 0.49 8.56
C ASN A 67 3.52 1.22 7.26
N ASN A 68 4.35 1.07 6.24
CA ASN A 68 4.09 1.70 4.95
C ASN A 68 4.56 0.80 3.81
N ASN A 69 3.64 -0.01 3.30
CA ASN A 69 3.92 -0.95 2.22
C ASN A 69 2.69 -1.15 1.33
N ASN A 70 2.94 -1.69 0.16
CA ASN A 70 1.91 -2.01 -0.82
C ASN A 70 2.18 -3.39 -1.42
N GLN A 71 1.19 -4.26 -1.36
CA GLN A 71 1.25 -5.61 -1.92
C GLN A 71 0.20 -5.74 -3.01
N ARG A 72 0.59 -6.31 -4.15
CA ARG A 72 -0.32 -6.57 -5.26
C ARG A 72 -0.25 -8.02 -5.67
N TYR A 73 -1.41 -8.59 -5.87
CA TYR A 73 -1.60 -9.94 -6.37
C TYR A 73 -2.42 -9.87 -7.66
N ASN A 74 -1.91 -10.47 -8.72
CA ASN A 74 -2.59 -10.52 -10.01
C ASN A 74 -2.71 -11.97 -10.44
N MET A 75 -3.89 -12.35 -10.88
CA MET A 75 -4.13 -13.64 -11.53
C MET A 75 -4.92 -13.39 -12.80
N ARG A 76 -4.50 -14.00 -13.90
CA ARG A 76 -5.22 -13.93 -15.16
C ARG A 76 -5.21 -15.28 -15.85
N LEU A 77 -6.41 -15.73 -16.23
CA LEU A 77 -6.63 -16.89 -17.06
C LEU A 77 -7.19 -16.41 -18.40
N ASN A 78 -6.47 -16.68 -19.48
CA ASN A 78 -6.98 -16.50 -20.84
C ASN A 78 -7.16 -17.88 -21.47
N ASN A 79 -8.28 -18.06 -22.13
CA ASN A 79 -8.58 -19.31 -22.80
C ASN A 79 -9.21 -19.04 -24.17
N GLN A 80 -8.85 -19.84 -25.18
CA GLN A 80 -9.43 -19.82 -26.50
C GLN A 80 -9.92 -21.22 -26.84
N PHE A 81 -11.22 -21.34 -27.07
CA PHE A 81 -11.88 -22.56 -27.47
C PHE A 81 -12.35 -22.49 -28.92
N LYS A 82 -11.85 -23.34 -29.75
CA LYS A 82 -12.39 -23.57 -31.10
C LYS A 82 -13.57 -24.53 -30.96
N LEU A 83 -14.79 -24.00 -30.83
CA LEU A 83 -16.00 -24.81 -30.68
C LEU A 83 -16.36 -25.57 -31.98
N SER A 84 -16.11 -24.93 -33.11
CA SER A 84 -16.17 -25.54 -34.44
C SER A 84 -15.17 -24.82 -35.36
N ASP A 85 -15.08 -25.23 -36.62
CA ASP A 85 -14.20 -24.53 -37.58
C ASP A 85 -14.59 -23.07 -37.81
N ASN A 86 -15.85 -22.76 -37.57
CA ASN A 86 -16.40 -21.43 -37.78
C ASN A 86 -16.70 -20.66 -36.47
N VAL A 87 -16.51 -21.27 -35.28
CA VAL A 87 -16.87 -20.66 -33.99
C VAL A 87 -15.70 -20.73 -33.02
N MET A 88 -15.26 -19.56 -32.57
CA MET A 88 -14.20 -19.41 -31.58
C MET A 88 -14.73 -18.62 -30.37
N LEU A 89 -14.55 -19.19 -29.18
CA LEU A 89 -14.82 -18.51 -27.90
C LEU A 89 -13.49 -18.14 -27.26
N THR A 90 -13.33 -16.87 -26.92
CA THR A 90 -12.20 -16.34 -26.15
C THR A 90 -12.69 -15.87 -24.79
N SER A 91 -12.13 -16.45 -23.74
CA SER A 91 -12.45 -16.15 -22.35
C SER A 91 -11.25 -15.54 -21.65
N SER A 92 -11.46 -14.45 -20.92
CA SER A 92 -10.43 -13.83 -20.08
C SER A 92 -11.00 -13.55 -18.70
N ILE A 93 -10.41 -14.16 -17.68
CA ILE A 93 -10.78 -13.98 -16.27
C ILE A 93 -9.57 -13.40 -15.55
N GLY A 94 -9.74 -12.23 -14.94
CA GLY A 94 -8.71 -11.55 -14.15
C GLY A 94 -9.17 -11.33 -12.71
N TYR A 95 -8.28 -11.56 -11.78
CA TYR A 95 -8.41 -11.18 -10.38
C TYR A 95 -7.20 -10.34 -9.98
N ASN A 96 -7.48 -9.17 -9.40
CA ASN A 96 -6.46 -8.27 -8.89
C ASN A 96 -6.78 -7.97 -7.43
N ARG A 97 -5.76 -8.01 -6.57
CA ARG A 97 -5.88 -7.59 -5.18
C ARG A 97 -4.71 -6.70 -4.82
N GLN A 98 -5.01 -5.60 -4.16
CA GLN A 98 -4.03 -4.67 -3.60
C GLN A 98 -4.31 -4.49 -2.12
N ASP A 99 -3.29 -4.74 -1.31
CA ASP A 99 -3.28 -4.51 0.14
C ASP A 99 -2.25 -3.41 0.40
N GLN A 100 -2.71 -2.24 0.82
CA GLN A 100 -1.87 -1.09 1.15
C GLN A 100 -2.01 -0.74 2.63
N VAL A 101 -0.88 -0.54 3.29
CA VAL A 101 -0.80 -0.03 4.66
C VAL A 101 -0.01 1.27 4.63
N SER A 102 -0.47 2.26 5.38
CA SER A 102 0.24 3.53 5.56
C SER A 102 -0.06 4.09 6.95
N PRO A 103 0.83 4.92 7.52
CA PRO A 103 0.52 5.62 8.76
C PRO A 103 -0.76 6.46 8.62
N SER A 104 -1.66 6.38 9.60
CA SER A 104 -2.94 7.11 9.55
C SER A 104 -2.75 8.62 9.58
N MET A 105 -1.63 9.09 10.16
CA MET A 105 -1.25 10.50 10.32
C MET A 105 -0.21 10.96 9.30
N ILE A 106 -0.04 10.24 8.20
CA ILE A 106 0.93 10.57 7.13
C ILE A 106 0.78 12.03 6.65
N GLY A 107 -0.43 12.56 6.62
CA GLY A 107 -0.68 13.96 6.26
C GLY A 107 0.00 14.95 7.20
N LYS A 108 0.09 14.66 8.51
CA LYS A 108 0.83 15.50 9.47
C LYS A 108 2.33 15.46 9.22
N VAL A 109 2.87 14.27 8.88
CA VAL A 109 4.29 14.10 8.54
C VAL A 109 4.64 14.89 7.28
N LEU A 110 3.82 14.82 6.24
CA LEU A 110 4.06 15.47 4.96
C LEU A 110 3.79 16.98 4.95
N SER A 111 2.85 17.46 5.80
CA SER A 111 2.48 18.89 5.84
C SER A 111 3.48 19.75 6.59
N GLN A 112 4.28 19.17 7.47
CA GLN A 112 5.34 19.88 8.20
C GLN A 112 6.64 19.84 7.41
N SER A 113 6.75 20.72 6.43
CA SER A 113 7.88 20.74 5.48
C SER A 113 9.22 21.11 6.12
N SER A 114 9.23 21.64 7.33
CA SER A 114 10.47 22.06 8.02
C SER A 114 10.29 22.01 9.54
N PRO A 115 10.36 20.83 10.16
CA PRO A 115 10.39 20.75 11.61
C PRO A 115 11.67 21.42 12.16
N GLN A 116 11.57 21.96 13.36
CA GLN A 116 12.72 22.61 13.99
C GLN A 116 13.83 21.57 14.22
N PRO A 117 15.09 21.84 13.82
CA PRO A 117 16.21 20.92 14.04
C PRO A 117 16.42 20.56 15.51
N GLY A 118 16.17 21.50 16.40
CA GLY A 118 16.29 21.30 17.85
C GLY A 118 15.18 20.45 18.49
N LEU A 119 14.16 19.99 17.73
CA LEU A 119 13.16 19.08 18.26
C LEU A 119 13.72 17.66 18.34
N PRO A 120 13.68 16.97 19.50
CA PRO A 120 14.14 15.59 19.61
C PRO A 120 13.36 14.67 18.68
N ALA A 121 14.06 13.80 17.97
CA ALA A 121 13.45 12.78 17.13
C ALA A 121 13.13 11.50 17.90
N SER A 122 14.01 11.13 18.84
CA SER A 122 13.86 9.90 19.62
C SER A 122 14.29 10.11 21.07
N THR A 123 13.81 9.24 21.92
CA THR A 123 14.25 9.09 23.31
C THR A 123 15.56 8.31 23.38
N ILE A 124 16.19 8.23 24.55
CA ILE A 124 17.47 7.49 24.76
C ILE A 124 17.33 6.01 24.40
N ASP A 125 16.16 5.42 24.59
CA ASP A 125 15.85 4.04 24.26
C ASP A 125 15.43 3.84 22.78
N GLY A 126 15.55 4.88 21.95
CA GLY A 126 15.35 4.82 20.50
C GLY A 126 13.89 4.88 20.05
N ARG A 127 12.92 5.05 20.95
CA ARG A 127 11.52 5.25 20.57
C ARG A 127 11.29 6.65 20.02
N PRO A 128 10.32 6.85 19.12
CA PRO A 128 9.94 8.18 18.67
C PRO A 128 9.60 9.11 19.83
N TYR A 129 10.10 10.35 19.78
CA TYR A 129 9.86 11.31 20.85
C TYR A 129 8.42 11.82 20.84
N GLY A 130 7.77 11.71 22.00
CA GLY A 130 6.45 12.30 22.25
C GLY A 130 6.28 12.61 23.73
N TRP A 131 6.13 13.90 24.05
CA TRP A 131 5.92 14.36 25.42
C TRP A 131 4.83 15.43 25.48
N GLY A 132 3.79 15.18 26.26
CA GLY A 132 2.64 16.08 26.36
C GLY A 132 1.99 16.33 25.01
N THR A 133 1.93 17.59 24.57
CA THR A 133 1.43 18.02 23.27
C THR A 133 2.51 18.04 22.18
N TRP A 134 3.79 17.89 22.54
CA TRP A 134 4.92 17.90 21.64
C TRP A 134 5.18 16.49 21.12
N ARG A 135 5.09 16.33 19.81
CA ARG A 135 5.32 15.05 19.15
C ARG A 135 6.20 15.26 17.94
N ALA A 136 7.25 14.45 17.83
CA ALA A 136 8.12 14.43 16.65
C ALA A 136 7.38 13.89 15.42
N LEU A 137 7.85 14.18 14.23
CA LEU A 137 7.22 13.72 12.98
C LEU A 137 7.21 12.20 12.85
N ASN A 138 8.30 11.57 13.23
CA ASN A 138 8.41 10.10 13.27
C ASN A 138 7.46 9.48 14.30
N TRP A 139 7.14 10.18 15.40
CA TRP A 139 6.12 9.74 16.34
C TRP A 139 4.74 9.64 15.66
N TRP A 140 4.36 10.64 14.86
CA TRP A 140 3.10 10.59 14.11
C TRP A 140 3.07 9.47 13.07
N ALA A 141 4.21 9.11 12.53
CA ALA A 141 4.32 8.01 11.58
C ALA A 141 4.23 6.64 12.27
N GLU A 142 4.86 6.47 13.44
CA GLU A 142 4.97 5.19 14.16
C GLU A 142 3.75 4.95 15.05
N GLU A 143 3.44 5.93 15.92
CA GLU A 143 2.44 5.77 16.98
C GLU A 143 1.06 6.32 16.58
N GLY A 144 0.96 7.05 15.47
CA GLY A 144 -0.29 7.65 15.01
C GLY A 144 -1.34 6.67 14.49
N GLY A 145 -1.02 5.37 14.46
CA GLY A 145 -1.88 4.28 13.99
C GLY A 145 -1.82 4.03 12.49
N ASP A 146 -2.55 3.05 12.02
CA ASP A 146 -2.52 2.55 10.64
C ASP A 146 -3.78 2.90 9.84
N ASN A 147 -3.59 3.14 8.56
CA ASN A 147 -4.63 3.19 7.53
C ASN A 147 -4.41 2.04 6.56
N LYS A 148 -5.32 1.07 6.57
CA LYS A 148 -5.28 -0.12 5.72
C LYS A 148 -6.30 0.00 4.62
N LEU A 149 -5.86 -0.12 3.38
CA LEU A 149 -6.71 -0.13 2.20
C LEU A 149 -6.56 -1.47 1.49
N LYS A 150 -7.67 -2.19 1.33
CA LYS A 150 -7.76 -3.42 0.55
C LYS A 150 -8.67 -3.19 -0.64
N VAL A 151 -8.15 -3.40 -1.83
CA VAL A 151 -8.93 -3.30 -3.07
C VAL A 151 -8.85 -4.64 -3.77
N SER A 152 -10.02 -5.21 -4.12
CA SER A 152 -10.11 -6.43 -4.91
C SER A 152 -10.98 -6.17 -6.13
N ALA A 153 -10.55 -6.64 -7.28
CA ALA A 153 -11.30 -6.52 -8.54
C ALA A 153 -11.32 -7.83 -9.31
N ILE A 154 -12.48 -8.15 -9.86
CA ILE A 154 -12.69 -9.28 -10.77
C ILE A 154 -13.11 -8.70 -12.12
N ASN A 155 -12.45 -9.16 -13.18
CA ASN A 155 -12.74 -8.79 -14.56
C ASN A 155 -12.98 -10.07 -15.34
N ILE A 156 -14.15 -10.19 -15.98
CA ILE A 156 -14.50 -11.31 -16.84
C ILE A 156 -14.84 -10.74 -18.21
N SER A 157 -14.27 -11.29 -19.26
CA SER A 157 -14.54 -10.90 -20.64
C SER A 157 -14.66 -12.15 -21.50
N GLU A 158 -15.79 -12.29 -22.16
CA GLU A 158 -16.09 -13.35 -23.09
C GLU A 158 -16.30 -12.76 -24.49
N SER A 159 -15.67 -13.33 -25.50
CA SER A 159 -15.78 -12.94 -26.89
C SER A 159 -16.07 -14.15 -27.74
N LEU A 160 -17.23 -14.17 -28.37
CA LEU A 160 -17.63 -15.19 -29.33
C LEU A 160 -17.45 -14.63 -30.76
N ASN A 161 -16.58 -15.25 -31.52
CA ASN A 161 -16.42 -14.98 -32.95
C ASN A 161 -17.07 -16.11 -33.74
N TRP A 162 -18.05 -15.80 -34.58
CA TRP A 162 -18.76 -16.75 -35.40
C TRP A 162 -18.71 -16.33 -36.87
N LYS A 163 -18.03 -17.12 -37.67
CA LYS A 163 -18.01 -16.99 -39.14
C LYS A 163 -19.23 -17.67 -39.72
N ILE A 164 -20.28 -16.87 -40.03
CA ILE A 164 -21.58 -17.36 -40.52
C ILE A 164 -21.47 -17.80 -41.98
N TYR A 165 -20.84 -16.95 -42.79
CA TYR A 165 -20.54 -17.20 -44.20
C TYR A 165 -19.12 -16.75 -44.52
N SER A 166 -18.63 -17.02 -45.74
CA SER A 166 -17.29 -16.60 -46.20
C SER A 166 -17.00 -15.13 -45.99
N ASP A 167 -18.03 -14.28 -46.10
CA ASP A 167 -17.92 -12.81 -46.07
C ASP A 167 -18.71 -12.18 -44.94
N LEU A 168 -19.20 -12.98 -43.95
CA LEU A 168 -19.99 -12.48 -42.83
C LEU A 168 -19.48 -13.09 -41.52
N ASP A 169 -18.88 -12.22 -40.70
CA ASP A 169 -18.43 -12.54 -39.35
C ASP A 169 -19.32 -11.84 -38.31
N MET A 170 -19.70 -12.55 -37.27
CA MET A 170 -20.40 -12.02 -36.11
C MET A 170 -19.49 -12.07 -34.89
N VAL A 171 -19.37 -10.96 -34.16
CA VAL A 171 -18.62 -10.88 -32.92
C VAL A 171 -19.54 -10.44 -31.79
N VAL A 172 -19.63 -11.25 -30.75
CA VAL A 172 -20.39 -10.93 -29.53
C VAL A 172 -19.40 -10.82 -28.36
N ASN A 173 -19.38 -9.68 -27.70
CA ASN A 173 -18.54 -9.43 -26.52
C ASN A 173 -19.41 -9.21 -25.30
N VAL A 174 -19.10 -9.92 -24.22
CA VAL A 174 -19.75 -9.76 -22.90
C VAL A 174 -18.65 -9.51 -21.87
N GLY A 175 -18.82 -8.45 -21.07
CA GLY A 175 -17.87 -8.09 -20.04
C GLY A 175 -18.57 -7.90 -18.68
N TYR A 176 -17.93 -8.39 -17.63
CA TYR A 176 -18.34 -8.14 -16.25
C TYR A 176 -17.13 -7.69 -15.43
N ASN A 177 -17.27 -6.51 -14.80
CA ASN A 177 -16.24 -5.95 -13.94
C ASN A 177 -16.84 -5.60 -12.59
N THR A 178 -16.20 -6.02 -11.52
CA THR A 178 -16.57 -5.63 -10.15
C THR A 178 -15.33 -5.30 -9.36
N SER A 179 -15.43 -4.31 -8.48
CA SER A 179 -14.37 -3.98 -7.54
C SER A 179 -14.96 -3.67 -6.16
N THR A 180 -14.25 -4.09 -5.13
CA THR A 180 -14.58 -3.82 -3.74
C THR A 180 -13.37 -3.19 -3.08
N ALA A 181 -13.60 -2.07 -2.39
CA ALA A 181 -12.57 -1.39 -1.59
C ALA A 181 -13.01 -1.36 -0.13
N THR A 182 -12.16 -1.85 0.76
CA THR A 182 -12.33 -1.78 2.21
C THR A 182 -11.24 -0.93 2.79
N ARG A 183 -11.63 0.08 3.58
CA ARG A 183 -10.69 0.94 4.30
C ARG A 183 -10.91 0.82 5.80
N GLU A 184 -9.86 0.50 6.50
CA GLU A 184 -9.76 0.49 7.95
C GLU A 184 -8.78 1.58 8.38
N LYS A 185 -9.21 2.54 9.18
CA LYS A 185 -8.34 3.58 9.75
C LYS A 185 -8.37 3.47 11.26
N ARG A 186 -7.22 3.23 11.87
CA ARG A 186 -7.01 3.30 13.32
C ARG A 186 -6.18 4.54 13.61
N SER A 187 -6.64 5.38 14.53
CA SER A 187 -5.93 6.59 14.98
C SER A 187 -5.87 6.59 16.49
N GLU A 188 -4.72 6.92 17.05
CA GLU A 188 -4.49 7.03 18.49
C GLU A 188 -5.27 8.18 19.14
N GLU A 189 -5.78 9.15 18.37
CA GLU A 189 -6.57 10.26 18.94
C GLU A 189 -7.83 9.78 19.68
N HIS A 190 -8.31 8.56 19.40
CA HIS A 190 -9.49 8.00 20.07
C HIS A 190 -9.18 7.18 21.33
N THR A 191 -7.93 6.84 21.60
CA THR A 191 -7.55 6.02 22.76
C THR A 191 -7.37 6.86 24.03
N SER A 192 -7.07 8.15 23.92
CA SER A 192 -6.88 9.04 25.07
C SER A 192 -8.19 9.43 25.78
N GLU A 193 -9.33 9.36 25.10
CA GLU A 193 -10.64 9.65 25.72
C GLU A 193 -11.18 8.50 26.57
N LEU A 194 -10.74 7.26 26.32
CA LEU A 194 -11.19 6.08 27.09
C LEU A 194 -10.38 5.84 28.36
N GLN A 195 -9.19 6.45 28.49
CA GLN A 195 -8.35 6.34 29.70
C GLN A 195 -8.65 7.41 30.77
N SER A 196 -9.53 8.37 30.48
CA SER A 196 -9.91 9.44 31.41
C SER A 196 -11.28 9.22 32.09
N ARG A 197 -11.81 8.00 32.06
CA ARG A 197 -13.05 7.64 32.80
C ARG A 197 -12.80 6.60 33.87
#